data_7dafaf61d1b0784a6bd779f6f2517176
#
_entry.id   7dafaf61d1b0784a6bd779f6f2517176
#
_cell.length_a   1.000
_cell.length_b   1.000
_cell.length_c   1.000
_cell.angle_alpha   90.00
_cell.angle_beta   90.00
_cell.angle_gamma   90.00
#
_symmetry.space_group_name_H-M   'P 1'
#
loop_
_entity.id
_entity.type
_entity.pdbx_description
1 polymer ?
#
loop_
_entity_poly.entity_id
_entity_poly.type
_entity_poly.pdbx_seq_one_letter_code
_entity_poly.pdbx_strand_id
1 'polypeptide(L)' 'MFGIREETLKRLREEYPRGCRGELVHMDDPYNTRLYPGCKGTVVSVDDAGTIHVRWDCGSSLGVVYGEDSCRKVADGNE' A
#
# COMPACT_ATOMS: atom_id res chain seq x y z
N MET A 1 -6.18 -9.58 20.74
CA MET A 1 -5.23 -10.06 19.73
C MET A 1 -5.03 -9.04 18.66
N PHE A 2 -3.84 -8.71 18.40
CA PHE A 2 -3.48 -7.71 17.41
C PHE A 2 -2.88 -8.39 16.22
N GLY A 3 -3.31 -8.03 15.09
CA GLY A 3 -2.79 -8.58 13.87
C GLY A 3 -3.90 -8.82 12.89
N ILE A 4 -3.51 -9.01 11.68
CA ILE A 4 -4.42 -9.22 10.58
C ILE A 4 -4.82 -10.69 10.51
N ARG A 5 -6.04 -10.96 10.12
CA ARG A 5 -6.50 -12.33 9.91
C ARG A 5 -5.77 -12.94 8.72
N GLU A 6 -5.52 -14.24 8.80
CA GLU A 6 -4.85 -14.95 7.71
C GLU A 6 -5.59 -14.81 6.39
N GLU A 7 -6.92 -14.89 6.43
CA GLU A 7 -7.73 -14.76 5.22
C GLU A 7 -7.59 -13.38 4.60
N THR A 8 -7.58 -12.34 5.45
CA THR A 8 -7.42 -10.98 4.98
C THR A 8 -6.02 -10.79 4.41
N LEU A 9 -5.02 -11.33 5.08
CA LEU A 9 -3.63 -11.23 4.64
C LEU A 9 -3.45 -11.91 3.28
N LYS A 10 -4.04 -13.09 3.12
CA LYS A 10 -3.99 -13.81 1.86
C LYS A 10 -4.63 -12.99 0.75
N ARG A 11 -5.77 -12.37 1.03
CA ARG A 11 -6.46 -11.53 0.06
C ARG A 11 -5.62 -10.32 -0.33
N LEU A 12 -4.98 -9.69 0.64
CA LEU A 12 -4.10 -8.55 0.37
C LEU A 12 -2.96 -8.95 -0.56
N ARG A 13 -2.35 -10.10 -0.29
CA ARG A 13 -1.25 -10.58 -1.12
C ARG A 13 -1.68 -10.94 -2.53
N GLU A 14 -2.91 -11.41 -2.68
CA GLU A 14 -3.47 -11.72 -4.01
C GLU A 14 -3.85 -10.45 -4.76
N GLU A 15 -4.36 -9.46 -4.03
CA GLU A 15 -4.80 -8.21 -4.62
C GLU A 15 -3.62 -7.30 -4.97
N TYR A 16 -2.56 -7.35 -4.16
CA TYR A 16 -1.39 -6.49 -4.33
C TYR A 16 -0.13 -7.31 -4.53
N PRO A 17 -0.02 -8.05 -5.64
CA PRO A 17 1.19 -8.81 -5.90
C PRO A 17 2.35 -7.88 -6.20
N ARG A 18 3.56 -8.36 -5.95
CA ARG A 18 4.77 -7.61 -6.24
C ARG A 18 4.77 -7.11 -7.68
N GLY A 19 5.09 -5.84 -7.85
CA GLY A 19 5.17 -5.23 -9.17
C GLY A 19 3.90 -4.56 -9.64
N CYS A 20 2.76 -4.75 -8.95
CA CYS A 20 1.54 -4.08 -9.35
C CYS A 20 1.58 -2.61 -8.97
N ARG A 21 0.79 -1.80 -9.65
CA ARG A 21 0.72 -0.37 -9.38
C ARG A 21 -0.41 -0.07 -8.42
N GLY A 22 -0.15 0.85 -7.51
CA GLY A 22 -1.15 1.29 -6.55
C GLY A 22 -1.19 2.81 -6.46
N GLU A 23 -2.30 3.32 -5.96
CA GLU A 23 -2.50 4.75 -5.75
C GLU A 23 -2.90 4.96 -4.29
N LEU A 24 -2.27 5.93 -3.64
CA LEU A 24 -2.61 6.26 -2.26
C LEU A 24 -3.96 6.94 -2.19
N VAL A 25 -4.82 6.45 -1.29
CA VAL A 25 -6.12 7.04 -1.01
C VAL A 25 -6.07 7.84 0.28
N HIS A 26 -5.47 7.27 1.32
CA HIS A 26 -5.38 7.92 2.63
C HIS A 26 -4.12 7.45 3.35
N MET A 27 -3.42 8.38 3.97
CA MET A 27 -2.24 8.08 4.77
C MET A 27 -2.34 8.80 6.10
N ASP A 28 -2.36 8.03 7.18
CA ASP A 28 -2.46 8.56 8.53
C ASP A 28 -1.07 8.61 9.18
N ASP A 29 -0.24 9.51 8.69
CA ASP A 29 1.12 9.70 9.21
C ASP A 29 1.40 11.18 9.33
N PRO A 30 1.41 11.72 10.56
CA PRO A 30 1.61 13.15 10.77
C PRO A 30 3.01 13.64 10.39
N TYR A 31 3.96 12.74 10.24
CA TYR A 31 5.33 13.12 9.87
C TYR A 31 5.59 13.01 8.37
N ASN A 32 4.61 12.54 7.64
CA ASN A 32 4.73 12.41 6.19
C ASN A 32 4.66 13.77 5.53
N THR A 33 5.67 14.10 4.71
CA THR A 33 5.73 15.38 4.01
C THR A 33 5.74 15.24 2.50
N ARG A 34 5.81 14.01 1.98
CA ARG A 34 5.93 13.79 0.53
C ARG A 34 4.78 13.03 -0.07
N LEU A 35 4.22 12.10 0.70
CA LEU A 35 3.21 11.19 0.22
C LEU A 35 1.84 11.76 0.52
N TYR A 36 1.01 11.88 -0.50
CA TYR A 36 -0.34 12.44 -0.38
C TYR A 36 -1.30 11.65 -1.27
N PRO A 37 -2.61 11.76 -1.02
CA PRO A 37 -3.60 11.04 -1.84
C PRO A 37 -3.42 11.37 -3.32
N GLY A 38 -3.45 10.33 -4.13
CA GLY A 38 -3.21 10.45 -5.57
C GLY A 38 -1.81 10.03 -5.98
N CYS A 39 -0.87 9.94 -5.05
CA CYS A 39 0.47 9.43 -5.35
C CYS A 39 0.36 7.98 -5.81
N LYS A 40 1.16 7.62 -6.80
CA LYS A 40 1.21 6.27 -7.32
C LYS A 40 2.56 5.63 -7.03
N GLY A 41 2.58 4.32 -6.99
CA GLY A 41 3.80 3.59 -6.75
C GLY A 41 3.69 2.13 -7.17
N THR A 42 4.78 1.40 -6.97
CA THR A 42 4.87 -0.01 -7.31
C THR A 42 4.96 -0.83 -6.04
N VAL A 43 4.10 -1.82 -5.91
CA VAL A 43 4.10 -2.69 -4.73
C VAL A 43 5.35 -3.55 -4.72
N VAL A 44 6.03 -3.58 -3.57
CA VAL A 44 7.21 -4.40 -3.36
C VAL A 44 6.81 -5.71 -2.67
N SER A 45 6.03 -5.63 -1.62
CA SER A 45 5.60 -6.81 -0.86
C SER A 45 4.49 -6.44 0.11
N VAL A 46 3.85 -7.46 0.67
CA VAL A 46 2.92 -7.31 1.80
C VAL A 46 3.50 -8.15 2.93
N ASP A 47 3.76 -7.53 4.07
CA ASP A 47 4.36 -8.26 5.19
C ASP A 47 3.29 -8.96 6.04
N ASP A 48 3.73 -9.68 7.06
CA ASP A 48 2.83 -10.48 7.91
C ASP A 48 1.90 -9.63 8.75
N ALA A 49 2.22 -8.37 8.93
CA ALA A 49 1.35 -7.44 9.67
C ALA A 49 0.29 -6.80 8.78
N GLY A 50 0.33 -7.08 7.49
CA GLY A 50 -0.61 -6.49 6.55
C GLY A 50 -0.19 -5.14 6.02
N THR A 51 1.06 -4.78 6.18
CA THR A 51 1.59 -3.53 5.61
C THR A 51 1.99 -3.78 4.16
N ILE A 52 1.44 -2.97 3.29
CA ILE A 52 1.77 -3.03 1.86
C ILE A 52 2.96 -2.11 1.64
N HIS A 53 4.11 -2.71 1.33
CA HIS A 53 5.33 -1.95 1.08
C HIS A 53 5.33 -1.50 -0.36
N VAL A 54 5.40 -0.19 -0.56
CA VAL A 54 5.28 0.43 -1.88
C VAL A 54 6.48 1.34 -2.13
N ARG A 55 7.01 1.26 -3.32
CA ARG A 55 7.99 2.22 -3.79
C ARG A 55 7.22 3.31 -4.52
N TRP A 56 6.99 4.43 -3.84
CA TRP A 56 6.20 5.51 -4.39
C TRP A 56 7.00 6.32 -5.41
N ASP A 57 6.33 6.75 -6.47
CA ASP A 57 6.97 7.52 -7.53
C ASP A 57 7.52 8.85 -7.03
N CYS A 58 6.93 9.39 -5.98
CA CYS A 58 7.40 10.65 -5.37
C CYS A 58 8.67 10.48 -4.54
N GLY A 59 9.20 9.27 -4.43
CA GLY A 59 10.44 9.00 -3.70
C GLY A 59 10.24 8.50 -2.27
N SER A 60 9.00 8.44 -1.80
CA SER A 60 8.71 7.90 -0.48
C SER A 60 8.76 6.38 -0.50
N SER A 61 9.04 5.78 0.66
CA SER A 61 9.01 4.33 0.83
C SER A 61 8.11 3.92 1.99
N LEU A 62 7.19 4.81 2.39
CA LEU A 62 6.27 4.50 3.48
C LEU A 62 5.33 3.37 3.09
N GLY A 63 5.08 2.46 4.03
CA GLY A 63 4.14 1.37 3.83
C GLY A 63 2.71 1.81 4.10
N VAL A 64 1.76 1.13 3.48
CA VAL A 64 0.33 1.34 3.71
C VAL A 64 -0.13 0.32 4.74
N VAL A 65 -0.52 0.79 5.90
CA VAL A 65 -0.89 -0.07 7.03
C VAL A 65 -2.39 -0.40 6.96
N TYR A 66 -2.68 -1.69 6.89
CA TYR A 66 -4.06 -2.15 6.83
C TYR A 66 -4.85 -1.65 8.05
N GLY A 67 -5.96 -1.01 7.79
CA GLY A 67 -6.83 -0.47 8.85
C GLY A 67 -6.54 0.96 9.24
N GLU A 68 -5.36 1.50 8.90
CA GLU A 68 -5.00 2.87 9.21
C GLU A 68 -4.85 3.72 7.96
N ASP A 69 -4.20 3.15 6.96
CA ASP A 69 -3.99 3.83 5.68
C ASP A 69 -4.77 3.07 4.62
N SER A 70 -4.95 3.68 3.47
CA SER A 70 -5.61 2.96 2.38
C SER A 70 -5.02 3.35 1.03
N CYS A 71 -5.02 2.37 0.14
CA CYS A 71 -4.61 2.56 -1.23
C CYS A 71 -5.52 1.72 -2.11
N ARG A 72 -5.40 1.91 -3.41
CA ARG A 72 -6.16 1.12 -4.37
C ARG A 72 -5.24 0.68 -5.49
N LYS A 73 -5.63 -0.39 -6.13
CA LYS A 73 -4.87 -0.93 -7.26
C LYS A 73 -5.19 -0.12 -8.51
N VAL A 74 -4.15 0.16 -9.29
CA VAL A 74 -4.28 0.88 -10.56
C VAL A 74 -3.98 -0.11 -11.68
N ALA A 75 -4.82 -0.13 -12.70
CA ALA A 75 -4.60 -1.01 -13.84
C ALA A 75 -3.34 -0.58 -14.61
N ASP A 76 -2.55 -1.55 -15.02
CA ASP A 76 -1.35 -1.28 -15.80
C ASP A 76 -1.70 -0.57 -17.09
N GLY A 77 -0.92 0.46 -17.40
CA GLY A 77 -1.09 1.21 -18.62
C GLY A 77 -2.19 2.25 -18.61
N ASN A 78 -2.89 2.40 -17.50
CA ASN A 78 -4.00 3.34 -17.38
C ASN A 78 -3.73 4.45 -16.37
N GLU A 79 -2.49 4.75 -16.16
CA GLU A 79 -2.13 5.75 -15.18
C GLU A 79 -2.05 7.13 -15.77
#